data_3cb370bae8f5f5268fc0066a2594bc7a
#
_entry.id   3cb370bae8f5f5268fc0066a2594bc7a
#
_cell.length_a   1.000
_cell.length_b   1.000
_cell.length_c   1.000
_cell.angle_alpha   90.00
_cell.angle_beta   90.00
_cell.angle_gamma   90.00
#
_symmetry.space_group_name_H-M   'P 1'
#
loop_
_entity.id
_entity.type
_entity.pdbx_description
1 polymer ?
#
loop_
_entity_poly.entity_id
_entity_poly.type
_entity_poly.pdbx_seq_one_letter_code
_entity_poly.pdbx_strand_id
1 'polypeptide(L)'
;MFSFVLKAVTGYRKAHLWTFFLLPLFGICIAFLYEKFGKDDGGTNQVLSTVRSQDDVPWRSGPLIFISTALTHLAGGSAGREGAAIQLGGSIANLLGRWIHLDEEDRHVIVMCGMSAAFSALFGTPMAAAVFSMEVVSVGVMYYTALMPCMIASLIASRFAAGMGVTPEAFHVVN
;
A
#
# COMPACT_ATOMS: atom_id res chain seq x y z
N MET A 1 -1.09 -11.22 -3.43
CA MET A 1 -2.13 -11.55 -2.44
C MET A 1 -3.19 -10.45 -2.32
N PHE A 2 -2.82 -9.20 -2.06
CA PHE A 2 -3.78 -8.09 -1.89
C PHE A 2 -4.80 -7.99 -3.04
N SER A 3 -4.37 -7.92 -4.29
CA SER A 3 -5.25 -7.85 -5.46
C SER A 3 -6.18 -9.06 -5.62
N PHE A 4 -5.71 -10.26 -5.26
CA PHE A 4 -6.54 -11.47 -5.30
C PHE A 4 -7.65 -11.43 -4.26
N VAL A 5 -7.34 -11.01 -3.03
CA VAL A 5 -8.33 -10.87 -1.96
C VAL A 5 -9.38 -9.83 -2.36
N LEU A 6 -8.97 -8.66 -2.88
CA LEU A 6 -9.90 -7.65 -3.33
C LEU A 6 -10.79 -8.10 -4.50
N LYS A 7 -10.24 -8.85 -5.46
CA LYS A 7 -11.03 -9.45 -6.56
C LYS A 7 -12.05 -10.45 -6.02
N ALA A 8 -11.65 -11.34 -5.11
CA ALA A 8 -12.54 -12.32 -4.49
C ALA A 8 -13.67 -11.64 -3.70
N VAL A 9 -13.33 -10.67 -2.87
CA VAL A 9 -14.29 -9.88 -2.06
C VAL A 9 -15.27 -9.11 -2.95
N THR A 10 -14.78 -8.49 -4.02
CA THR A 10 -15.62 -7.77 -4.98
C THR A 10 -16.53 -8.73 -5.77
N GLY A 11 -16.03 -9.93 -6.10
CA GLY A 11 -16.82 -10.97 -6.74
C GLY A 11 -17.96 -11.46 -5.83
N TYR A 12 -17.66 -11.73 -4.58
CA TYR A 12 -18.66 -12.13 -3.57
C TYR A 12 -19.74 -11.06 -3.38
N ARG A 13 -19.35 -9.79 -3.29
CA ARG A 13 -20.28 -8.65 -3.18
C ARG A 13 -21.23 -8.57 -4.37
N LYS A 14 -20.73 -8.77 -5.61
CA LYS A 14 -21.56 -8.76 -6.82
C LYS A 14 -22.63 -9.84 -6.80
N ALA A 15 -22.34 -10.98 -6.17
CA ALA A 15 -23.30 -12.08 -6.02
C ALA A 15 -24.31 -11.82 -4.89
N HIS A 16 -23.96 -10.99 -3.89
CA HIS A 16 -24.75 -10.75 -2.69
C HIS A 16 -24.93 -9.26 -2.42
N LEU A 17 -25.86 -8.63 -3.11
CA LEU A 17 -26.11 -7.17 -3.01
C LEU A 17 -26.54 -6.72 -1.60
N TRP A 18 -27.10 -7.61 -0.79
CA TRP A 18 -27.51 -7.28 0.58
C TRP A 18 -26.33 -6.95 1.52
N THR A 19 -25.09 -7.29 1.15
CA THR A 19 -23.89 -6.90 1.89
C THR A 19 -23.74 -5.39 2.04
N PHE A 20 -24.42 -4.62 1.18
CA PHE A 20 -24.46 -3.16 1.26
C PHE A 20 -25.09 -2.64 2.56
N PHE A 21 -26.10 -3.35 3.07
CA PHE A 21 -26.74 -3.01 4.35
C PHE A 21 -25.83 -3.22 5.56
N LEU A 22 -24.77 -4.01 5.41
CA LEU A 22 -23.77 -4.23 6.46
C LEU A 22 -22.68 -3.15 6.53
N LEU A 23 -22.71 -2.16 5.63
CA LEU A 23 -21.73 -1.08 5.56
C LEU A 23 -21.55 -0.35 6.92
N PRO A 24 -22.60 0.06 7.65
CA PRO A 24 -22.44 0.69 8.95
C PRO A 24 -21.82 -0.26 9.99
N LEU A 25 -22.18 -1.54 9.96
CA LEU A 25 -21.60 -2.54 10.85
C LEU A 25 -20.10 -2.73 10.61
N PHE A 26 -19.68 -2.86 9.35
CA PHE A 26 -18.27 -2.93 9.00
C PHE A 26 -17.52 -1.64 9.31
N GLY A 27 -18.17 -0.48 9.16
CA GLY A 27 -17.62 0.81 9.56
C GLY A 27 -17.30 0.86 11.06
N ILE A 28 -18.22 0.41 11.90
CA ILE A 28 -18.01 0.32 13.36
C ILE A 28 -16.89 -0.69 13.66
N CYS A 29 -16.84 -1.83 12.97
CA CYS A 29 -15.80 -2.83 13.16
C CYS A 29 -14.42 -2.27 12.81
N ILE A 30 -14.30 -1.54 11.71
CA ILE A 30 -13.06 -0.88 11.29
C ILE A 30 -12.65 0.18 12.33
N ALA A 31 -13.59 1.03 12.78
CA ALA A 31 -13.33 2.03 13.81
C ALA A 31 -12.81 1.39 15.10
N PHE A 32 -13.42 0.31 15.54
CA PHE A 32 -12.98 -0.44 16.72
C PHE A 32 -11.59 -1.07 16.55
N LEU A 33 -11.29 -1.61 15.35
CA LEU A 33 -9.97 -2.14 15.03
C LEU A 33 -8.90 -1.05 15.11
N TYR A 34 -9.17 0.13 14.55
CA TYR A 34 -8.24 1.27 14.61
C TYR A 34 -8.10 1.81 16.05
N GLU A 35 -9.18 1.89 16.81
CA GLU A 35 -9.12 2.31 18.22
C GLU A 35 -8.27 1.36 19.08
N LYS A 36 -8.37 0.05 18.83
CA LYS A 36 -7.67 -0.95 19.64
C LYS A 36 -6.22 -1.20 19.19
N PHE A 37 -5.96 -1.21 17.89
CA PHE A 37 -4.68 -1.62 17.32
C PHE A 37 -3.95 -0.52 16.54
N GLY A 38 -4.65 0.56 16.17
CA GLY A 38 -4.17 1.65 15.32
C GLY A 38 -4.07 2.98 16.03
N LYS A 39 -3.95 3.02 17.37
CA LYS A 39 -3.86 4.30 18.12
C LYS A 39 -2.71 5.20 17.67
N ASP A 40 -1.64 4.58 17.17
CA ASP A 40 -0.45 5.27 16.67
C ASP A 40 -0.37 5.23 15.14
N ASP A 41 -1.45 4.85 14.45
CA ASP A 41 -1.47 4.72 12.99
C ASP A 41 -2.01 6.00 12.33
N GLY A 42 -1.12 6.83 11.85
CA GLY A 42 -1.42 8.03 11.06
C GLY A 42 -1.81 7.72 9.59
N GLY A 43 -2.03 6.44 9.25
CA GLY A 43 -2.37 6.01 7.90
C GLY A 43 -1.23 6.22 6.90
N THR A 44 -1.58 6.50 5.65
CA THR A 44 -0.59 6.74 4.59
C THR A 44 0.35 7.90 4.94
N ASN A 45 -0.15 8.93 5.63
CA ASN A 45 0.68 10.07 6.05
C ASN A 45 1.79 9.65 6.99
N GLN A 46 1.59 8.65 7.84
CA GLN A 46 2.63 8.15 8.74
C GLN A 46 3.76 7.45 7.97
N VAL A 47 3.45 6.67 6.94
CA VAL A 47 4.48 6.06 6.10
C VAL A 47 5.29 7.14 5.39
N LEU A 48 4.64 8.21 4.93
CA LEU A 48 5.30 9.35 4.30
C LEU A 48 6.11 10.16 5.32
N SER A 49 5.60 10.33 6.54
CA SER A 49 6.32 11.05 7.60
C SER A 49 7.54 10.28 8.11
N THR A 50 7.49 8.95 8.13
CA THR A 50 8.63 8.10 8.54
C THR A 50 9.88 8.36 7.70
N VAL A 51 9.70 8.69 6.43
CA VAL A 51 10.83 9.06 5.57
C VAL A 51 11.29 10.52 5.80
N ARG A 52 10.42 11.37 6.38
CA ARG A 52 10.71 12.79 6.68
C ARG A 52 11.24 13.02 8.10
N SER A 53 10.57 12.41 9.05
CA SER A 53 10.87 12.50 10.47
C SER A 53 11.14 11.09 10.95
N GLN A 54 12.12 10.91 11.81
CA GLN A 54 12.59 9.62 12.32
C GLN A 54 11.52 8.77 13.06
N ASP A 55 10.25 8.97 12.73
CA ASP A 55 9.13 8.24 13.31
C ASP A 55 9.00 6.84 12.69
N ASP A 56 8.92 5.83 13.53
CA ASP A 56 8.77 4.44 13.08
C ASP A 56 7.36 4.14 12.57
N VAL A 57 7.26 3.44 11.43
CA VAL A 57 5.99 2.84 11.01
C VAL A 57 5.72 1.61 11.87
N PRO A 58 4.63 1.59 12.65
CA PRO A 58 4.26 0.40 13.39
C PRO A 58 4.04 -0.78 12.44
N TRP A 59 4.64 -1.91 12.70
CA TRP A 59 4.46 -3.11 11.89
C TRP A 59 2.99 -3.57 11.80
N ARG A 60 2.17 -3.13 12.76
CA ARG A 60 0.72 -3.39 12.83
C ARG A 60 -0.08 -2.65 11.76
N SER A 61 0.43 -1.55 11.23
CA SER A 61 -0.25 -0.74 10.21
C SER A 61 -0.48 -1.52 8.91
N GLY A 62 0.48 -2.36 8.49
CA GLY A 62 0.34 -3.20 7.30
C GLY A 62 -0.86 -4.16 7.36
N PRO A 63 -0.96 -5.05 8.34
CA PRO A 63 -2.12 -5.93 8.51
C PRO A 63 -3.43 -5.16 8.72
N LEU A 64 -3.40 -4.04 9.45
CA LEU A 64 -4.58 -3.24 9.75
C LEU A 64 -5.18 -2.63 8.50
N ILE A 65 -4.36 -1.99 7.65
CA ILE A 65 -4.84 -1.41 6.39
C ILE A 65 -5.32 -2.50 5.42
N PHE A 66 -4.69 -3.67 5.41
CA PHE A 66 -5.11 -4.79 4.59
C PHE A 66 -6.53 -5.26 4.96
N ILE A 67 -6.79 -5.48 6.24
CA ILE A 67 -8.08 -5.94 6.75
C ILE A 67 -9.15 -4.87 6.55
N SER A 68 -8.88 -3.62 6.90
CA SER A 68 -9.84 -2.53 6.79
C SER A 68 -10.23 -2.26 5.32
N THR A 69 -9.25 -2.31 4.41
CA THR A 69 -9.52 -2.16 2.97
C THR A 69 -10.37 -3.32 2.44
N ALA A 70 -10.08 -4.56 2.84
CA ALA A 70 -10.88 -5.72 2.45
C ALA A 70 -12.32 -5.64 2.97
N LEU A 71 -12.52 -5.24 4.23
CA LEU A 71 -13.84 -5.04 4.83
C LEU A 71 -14.62 -3.92 4.12
N THR A 72 -13.97 -2.81 3.81
CA THR A 72 -14.59 -1.69 3.09
C THR A 72 -15.07 -2.12 1.70
N HIS A 73 -14.25 -2.89 0.96
CA HIS A 73 -14.64 -3.41 -0.35
C HIS A 73 -15.77 -4.43 -0.25
N LEU A 74 -15.79 -5.26 0.80
CA LEU A 74 -16.86 -6.22 1.06
C LEU A 74 -18.20 -5.52 1.28
N ALA A 75 -18.19 -4.45 2.06
CA ALA A 75 -19.37 -3.62 2.33
C ALA A 75 -19.82 -2.77 1.14
N GLY A 76 -19.02 -2.68 0.09
CA GLY A 76 -19.32 -1.85 -1.08
C GLY A 76 -18.89 -0.39 -0.95
N GLY A 77 -18.12 -0.06 0.09
CA GLY A 77 -17.52 1.25 0.23
C GLY A 77 -16.43 1.49 -0.83
N SER A 78 -16.26 2.75 -1.21
CA SER A 78 -15.19 3.17 -2.11
C SER A 78 -13.94 3.47 -1.30
N ALA A 79 -13.00 2.54 -1.28
CA ALA A 79 -11.67 2.75 -0.70
C ALA A 79 -10.62 2.75 -1.80
N GLY A 80 -9.73 3.75 -1.77
CA GLY A 80 -8.59 3.81 -2.68
C GLY A 80 -7.63 2.64 -2.41
N ARG A 81 -7.08 2.08 -3.48
CA ARG A 81 -6.10 0.99 -3.39
C ARG A 81 -4.68 1.53 -3.33
N GLU A 82 -4.48 2.76 -3.80
CA GLU A 82 -3.18 3.41 -3.90
C GLU A 82 -2.56 3.62 -2.52
N GLY A 83 -3.27 4.28 -1.62
CA GLY A 83 -2.81 4.53 -0.26
C GLY A 83 -2.56 3.22 0.51
N ALA A 84 -3.45 2.23 0.36
CA ALA A 84 -3.28 0.93 0.98
C ALA A 84 -2.05 0.17 0.45
N ALA A 85 -1.76 0.27 -0.85
CA ALA A 85 -0.57 -0.36 -1.44
C ALA A 85 0.72 0.29 -0.94
N ILE A 86 0.77 1.63 -0.91
CA ILE A 86 1.92 2.40 -0.41
C ILE A 86 2.17 2.06 1.06
N GLN A 87 1.13 2.10 1.88
CA GLN A 87 1.23 1.83 3.31
C GLN A 87 1.66 0.39 3.59
N LEU A 88 1.09 -0.57 2.86
CA LEU A 88 1.47 -1.98 2.98
C LEU A 88 2.93 -2.21 2.54
N GLY A 89 3.32 -1.66 1.39
CA GLY A 89 4.67 -1.77 0.86
C GLY A 89 5.72 -1.13 1.77
N GLY A 90 5.46 0.08 2.23
CA GLY A 90 6.32 0.80 3.16
C GLY A 90 6.45 0.11 4.52
N SER A 91 5.34 -0.38 5.09
CA SER A 91 5.34 -1.10 6.37
C SER A 91 6.13 -2.41 6.30
N ILE A 92 5.97 -3.19 5.23
CA ILE A 92 6.72 -4.44 5.02
C ILE A 92 8.22 -4.14 4.85
N ALA A 93 8.55 -3.13 4.07
CA ALA A 93 9.94 -2.74 3.83
C ALA A 93 10.61 -2.22 5.11
N ASN A 94 9.90 -1.41 5.91
CA ASN A 94 10.39 -0.96 7.21
C ASN A 94 10.64 -2.13 8.17
N LEU A 95 9.73 -3.11 8.20
CA LEU A 95 9.91 -4.33 9.00
C LEU A 95 11.15 -5.11 8.56
N LEU A 96 11.36 -5.26 7.25
CA LEU A 96 12.55 -5.92 6.70
C LEU A 96 13.83 -5.15 7.05
N GLY A 97 13.83 -3.82 6.88
CA GLY A 97 14.96 -2.96 7.23
C GLY A 97 15.36 -3.08 8.71
N ARG A 98 14.38 -3.17 9.60
CA ARG A 98 14.62 -3.41 11.03
C ARG A 98 15.20 -4.81 11.30
N TRP A 99 14.68 -5.81 10.61
CA TRP A 99 15.16 -7.19 10.79
C TRP A 99 16.60 -7.37 10.32
N ILE A 100 17.00 -6.67 9.25
CA ILE A 100 18.37 -6.70 8.72
C ILE A 100 19.30 -5.70 9.46
N HIS A 101 18.78 -4.93 10.41
CA HIS A 101 19.51 -3.90 11.18
C HIS A 101 20.13 -2.83 10.30
N LEU A 102 19.38 -2.33 9.31
CA LEU A 102 19.81 -1.20 8.48
C LEU A 102 19.88 0.10 9.29
N ASP A 103 20.82 0.95 8.91
CA ASP A 103 20.93 2.32 9.43
C ASP A 103 19.68 3.13 9.06
N GLU A 104 19.49 4.28 9.71
CA GLU A 104 18.31 5.11 9.49
C GLU A 104 18.19 5.61 8.04
N GLU A 105 19.31 6.02 7.42
CA GLU A 105 19.33 6.46 6.03
C GLU A 105 18.95 5.34 5.06
N ASP A 106 19.53 4.15 5.25
CA ASP A 106 19.20 2.97 4.43
C ASP A 106 17.78 2.48 4.67
N ARG A 107 17.25 2.66 5.88
CA ARG A 107 15.85 2.36 6.20
C ARG A 107 14.88 3.28 5.45
N HIS A 108 15.20 4.54 5.27
CA HIS A 108 14.41 5.44 4.43
C HIS A 108 14.40 4.96 2.97
N VAL A 109 15.54 4.57 2.45
CA VAL A 109 15.66 4.06 1.07
C VAL A 109 14.86 2.76 0.90
N ILE A 110 14.95 1.80 1.82
CA ILE A 110 14.19 0.55 1.69
C ILE A 110 12.69 0.76 1.80
N VAL A 111 12.21 1.72 2.61
CA VAL A 111 10.80 2.08 2.68
C VAL A 111 10.31 2.65 1.34
N MET A 112 11.07 3.56 0.73
CA MET A 112 10.76 4.07 -0.62
C MET A 112 10.76 2.95 -1.68
N CYS A 113 11.69 2.00 -1.60
CA CYS A 113 11.70 0.80 -2.45
C CYS A 113 10.44 -0.04 -2.27
N GLY A 114 9.98 -0.23 -1.03
CA GLY A 114 8.75 -0.98 -0.74
C GLY A 114 7.50 -0.31 -1.29
N MET A 115 7.39 1.02 -1.13
CA MET A 115 6.32 1.81 -1.72
C MET A 115 6.32 1.71 -3.25
N SER A 116 7.50 1.88 -3.87
CA SER A 116 7.69 1.78 -5.32
C SER A 116 7.32 0.39 -5.85
N ALA A 117 7.78 -0.67 -5.19
CA ALA A 117 7.47 -2.05 -5.54
C ALA A 117 5.97 -2.35 -5.47
N ALA A 118 5.30 -1.95 -4.37
CA ALA A 118 3.87 -2.19 -4.20
C ALA A 118 3.03 -1.41 -5.21
N PHE A 119 3.36 -0.15 -5.47
CA PHE A 119 2.68 0.68 -6.47
C PHE A 119 2.87 0.12 -7.88
N SER A 120 4.09 -0.27 -8.24
CA SER A 120 4.41 -0.87 -9.52
C SER A 120 3.69 -2.20 -9.75
N ALA A 121 3.62 -3.05 -8.72
CA ALA A 121 2.89 -4.32 -8.79
C ALA A 121 1.39 -4.13 -9.00
N LEU A 122 0.81 -3.02 -8.50
CA LEU A 122 -0.60 -2.70 -8.63
C LEU A 122 -0.95 -2.12 -10.00
N PHE A 123 -0.15 -1.17 -10.49
CA PHE A 123 -0.44 -0.40 -11.71
C PHE A 123 0.34 -0.85 -12.94
N GLY A 124 1.37 -1.66 -12.78
CA GLY A 124 2.21 -2.10 -13.90
C GLY A 124 3.09 -0.99 -14.51
N THR A 125 3.35 0.08 -13.76
CA THR A 125 4.09 1.28 -14.21
C THR A 125 5.38 1.48 -13.41
N PRO A 126 6.45 0.68 -13.65
CA PRO A 126 7.63 0.68 -12.79
C PRO A 126 8.37 2.02 -12.76
N MET A 127 8.50 2.71 -13.88
CA MET A 127 9.18 4.00 -13.95
C MET A 127 8.44 5.07 -13.14
N ALA A 128 7.12 5.17 -13.37
CA ALA A 128 6.28 6.12 -12.64
C ALA A 128 6.24 5.81 -11.14
N ALA A 129 6.22 4.53 -10.77
CA ALA A 129 6.23 4.09 -9.37
C ALA A 129 7.51 4.50 -8.64
N ALA A 130 8.67 4.38 -9.30
CA ALA A 130 9.96 4.77 -8.72
C ALA A 130 10.02 6.28 -8.47
N VAL A 131 9.67 7.08 -9.48
CA VAL A 131 9.64 8.55 -9.36
C VAL A 131 8.62 8.99 -8.32
N PHE A 132 7.41 8.42 -8.36
CA PHE A 132 6.35 8.74 -7.42
C PHE A 132 6.76 8.50 -5.96
N SER A 133 7.42 7.37 -5.67
CA SER A 133 7.84 7.03 -4.31
C SER A 133 8.84 8.03 -3.73
N MET A 134 9.70 8.61 -4.57
CA MET A 134 10.65 9.64 -4.15
C MET A 134 10.00 11.01 -3.98
N GLU A 135 9.07 11.35 -4.88
CA GLU A 135 8.44 12.68 -4.92
C GLU A 135 7.38 12.83 -3.81
N VAL A 136 6.60 11.76 -3.54
CA VAL A 136 5.51 11.80 -2.55
C VAL A 136 6.01 11.97 -1.12
N VAL A 137 7.23 11.54 -0.86
CA VAL A 137 7.84 11.66 0.47
C VAL A 137 8.21 13.09 0.79
N SER A 138 8.76 13.82 -0.18
CA SER A 138 9.24 15.19 0.05
C SER A 138 9.00 16.02 -1.21
N VAL A 139 7.88 16.71 -1.25
CA VAL A 139 7.51 17.54 -2.41
C VAL A 139 8.61 18.55 -2.71
N GLY A 140 9.14 18.49 -3.94
CA GLY A 140 10.20 19.40 -4.42
C GLY A 140 11.62 19.04 -4.00
N VAL A 141 11.83 17.96 -3.25
CA VAL A 141 13.15 17.45 -2.88
C VAL A 141 13.27 15.98 -3.25
N MET A 142 13.90 15.67 -4.37
CA MET A 142 14.12 14.29 -4.80
C MET A 142 15.32 13.66 -4.07
N TYR A 143 15.11 12.50 -3.51
CA TYR A 143 16.15 11.70 -2.87
C TYR A 143 16.85 10.84 -3.93
N TYR A 144 17.77 11.44 -4.69
CA TYR A 144 18.43 10.79 -5.84
C TYR A 144 19.14 9.49 -5.49
N THR A 145 19.62 9.33 -4.26
CA THR A 145 20.24 8.08 -3.77
C THR A 145 19.28 6.90 -3.85
N ALA A 146 17.98 7.13 -3.68
CA ALA A 146 16.94 6.09 -3.75
C ALA A 146 16.52 5.75 -5.18
N LEU A 147 16.91 6.53 -6.20
CA LEU A 147 16.43 6.36 -7.58
C LEU A 147 16.71 4.94 -8.10
N MET A 148 17.96 4.51 -8.08
CA MET A 148 18.35 3.20 -8.60
C MET A 148 17.72 2.04 -7.82
N PRO A 149 17.78 2.01 -6.47
CA PRO A 149 17.09 1.00 -5.69
C PRO A 149 15.57 0.93 -5.97
N CYS A 150 14.87 2.07 -6.02
CA CYS A 150 13.44 2.13 -6.31
C CYS A 150 13.11 1.64 -7.72
N MET A 151 13.94 1.98 -8.71
CA MET A 151 13.79 1.50 -10.08
C MET A 151 13.91 -0.02 -10.16
N ILE A 152 14.94 -0.61 -9.53
CA ILE A 152 15.15 -2.05 -9.52
C ILE A 152 14.01 -2.74 -8.81
N ALA A 153 13.62 -2.26 -7.62
CA ALA A 153 12.51 -2.82 -6.84
C ALA A 153 11.18 -2.79 -7.61
N SER A 154 10.87 -1.68 -8.28
CA SER A 154 9.65 -1.52 -9.07
C SER A 154 9.61 -2.42 -10.31
N LEU A 155 10.74 -2.57 -11.01
CA LEU A 155 10.85 -3.46 -12.17
C LEU A 155 10.67 -4.92 -11.77
N ILE A 156 11.35 -5.38 -10.71
CA ILE A 156 11.22 -6.74 -10.20
C ILE A 156 9.77 -7.01 -9.77
N ALA A 157 9.17 -6.09 -9.01
CA ALA A 157 7.80 -6.24 -8.53
C ALA A 157 6.77 -6.30 -9.66
N SER A 158 6.91 -5.46 -10.69
CA SER A 158 6.05 -5.47 -11.87
C SER A 158 6.15 -6.80 -12.63
N ARG A 159 7.37 -7.29 -12.87
CA ARG A 159 7.60 -8.58 -13.55
C ARG A 159 7.06 -9.76 -12.73
N PHE A 160 7.27 -9.74 -11.44
CA PHE A 160 6.75 -10.77 -10.54
C PHE A 160 5.22 -10.77 -10.51
N ALA A 161 4.59 -9.59 -10.41
CA ALA A 161 3.15 -9.45 -10.44
C ALA A 161 2.54 -9.96 -11.76
N ALA A 162 3.16 -9.62 -12.90
CA ALA A 162 2.76 -10.11 -14.21
C ALA A 162 2.88 -11.63 -14.31
N GLY A 163 3.97 -12.21 -13.82
CA GLY A 163 4.19 -13.66 -13.77
C GLY A 163 3.18 -14.41 -12.91
N MET A 164 2.66 -13.76 -11.85
CA MET A 164 1.58 -14.30 -11.02
C MET A 164 0.17 -14.08 -11.60
N GLY A 165 0.04 -13.52 -12.80
CA GLY A 165 -1.24 -13.25 -13.42
C GLY A 165 -2.03 -12.09 -12.80
N VAL A 166 -1.36 -11.20 -12.09
CA VAL A 166 -1.94 -9.94 -11.63
C VAL A 166 -2.02 -9.00 -12.81
N THR A 167 -3.23 -8.80 -13.33
CA THR A 167 -3.46 -7.81 -14.40
C THR A 167 -3.42 -6.41 -13.81
N PRO A 168 -2.58 -5.51 -14.36
CA PRO A 168 -2.59 -4.10 -13.98
C PRO A 168 -3.96 -3.48 -14.23
N GLU A 169 -4.32 -2.46 -13.47
CA GLU A 169 -5.55 -1.71 -13.72
C GLU A 169 -5.38 -0.89 -15.01
N ALA A 170 -6.11 -1.28 -16.04
CA ALA A 170 -6.17 -0.54 -17.29
C ALA A 170 -7.54 0.14 -17.40
N PHE A 171 -7.52 1.44 -17.62
CA PHE A 171 -8.71 2.21 -17.93
C PHE A 171 -8.90 2.21 -19.46
N HIS A 172 -9.94 1.56 -19.93
CA HIS A 172 -10.35 1.64 -21.33
C HIS A 172 -11.30 2.83 -21.48
N VAL A 173 -10.82 3.87 -22.16
CA VAL A 173 -11.68 4.97 -22.58
C VAL A 173 -12.39 4.50 -23.84
N VAL A 174 -13.69 4.26 -23.77
CA VAL A 174 -14.54 3.97 -24.92
C VAL A 174 -14.94 5.33 -25.50
N ASN A 175 -14.47 5.61 -26.72
CA ASN A 175 -14.92 6.76 -27.52
C ASN A 175 -16.28 6.49 -28.14
#